data_1b93c4e03035e13ade00ba30b11b9c4f
#
_entry.id   1b93c4e03035e13ade00ba30b11b9c4f
#
_cell.length_a   1.000
_cell.length_b   1.000
_cell.length_c   1.000
_cell.angle_alpha   90.00
_cell.angle_beta   90.00
_cell.angle_gamma   90.00
#
_symmetry.space_group_name_H-M   'P 1'
#
loop_
_entity.id
_entity.type
_entity.pdbx_description
1 polymer ?
#
loop_
_entity_poly.entity_id
_entity_poly.type
_entity_poly.pdbx_seq_one_letter_code
_entity_poly.pdbx_strand_id
1 'polypeptide(L)'
;INYGAQTQTADCSYGGWMRIGPNASYQKTGTLLHEMLHAIGVGTHGTWQNSFLRSNTTSGYWLGVRATRALRFLDNSTTVRLNGDGTHMWPYGVNGAHEDNGTQILYVGNSLLAEALGEDGLAPTSSQFATPAYVFEQDDQQKYYLKNEGYGLGSKFLRVDKSGNLQWMSMSDEDATTNDSVAWNITFDPATCYYSLKNVATGKYLSYNSTGTNGIKTKDVTELTDRERFHFLPSSVEVDEVGGEMRTGYWIAHVQNNSAYCLTAQKTNATTSTSLKFSQEAGDQRWLILTADEAKELSQNYRNGVADELNAQIEKVEALLAVPHQETVEGADATFEGVLAEMKELAKTGLADELEQAKTDLLKAVKTFLGGVQAKEADKPFDISFLIQNGGMDALAGWTVSPEPTLNYSCAEYFQKSLDISQKLASMPKGVYEMKVQAFQRPGTTTQVNTDYAAGIDKVATYIYMGTEKNKQNICNIMADAQTRKLNIGKEAAAGTKYVPNDMQ
;
A
#
# COMPACT_ATOMS: atom_id res chain seq x y z
N ILE A 1 -26.31 29.62 29.38
CA ILE A 1 -27.11 28.40 29.23
C ILE A 1 -28.57 28.79 29.19
N ASN A 2 -29.28 28.37 28.13
CA ASN A 2 -30.72 28.57 27.99
C ASN A 2 -31.43 27.23 28.25
N TYR A 3 -32.22 27.19 29.35
CA TYR A 3 -32.99 26.01 29.72
C TYR A 3 -34.41 26.07 29.13
N GLY A 4 -34.94 24.90 28.75
CA GLY A 4 -36.27 24.80 28.14
C GLY A 4 -36.37 25.39 26.73
N ALA A 5 -35.24 25.66 26.09
CA ALA A 5 -35.19 26.19 24.74
C ALA A 5 -35.71 25.21 23.71
N GLN A 6 -35.95 25.68 22.48
CA GLN A 6 -36.47 24.88 21.36
C GLN A 6 -35.40 23.91 20.83
N THR A 7 -34.88 23.04 21.67
CA THR A 7 -34.08 21.87 21.34
C THR A 7 -34.65 20.67 22.11
N GLN A 8 -34.68 19.50 21.53
CA GLN A 8 -35.19 18.29 22.21
C GLN A 8 -34.15 17.69 23.17
N THR A 9 -32.89 17.89 22.88
CA THR A 9 -31.75 17.36 23.62
C THR A 9 -31.00 18.50 24.29
N ALA A 10 -29.78 18.73 23.84
CA ALA A 10 -28.95 19.89 24.11
C ALA A 10 -28.22 20.26 22.85
N ASP A 11 -27.73 21.47 22.75
CA ASP A 11 -26.82 21.90 21.72
C ASP A 11 -25.98 23.11 22.18
N CYS A 12 -24.81 23.28 21.56
CA CYS A 12 -23.93 24.41 21.80
C CYS A 12 -23.21 24.85 20.54
N SER A 13 -23.08 26.15 20.37
CA SER A 13 -22.24 26.74 19.33
C SER A 13 -20.87 27.11 19.88
N TYR A 14 -19.90 27.23 18.98
CA TYR A 14 -18.60 27.78 19.33
C TYR A 14 -18.73 29.13 20.04
N GLY A 15 -17.97 29.30 21.13
CA GLY A 15 -18.07 30.47 21.97
C GLY A 15 -19.10 30.40 23.09
N GLY A 16 -19.83 29.28 23.23
CA GLY A 16 -20.58 28.96 24.43
C GLY A 16 -22.07 29.32 24.46
N TRP A 17 -22.71 29.53 23.32
CA TRP A 17 -24.17 29.62 23.29
C TRP A 17 -24.79 28.23 23.44
N MET A 18 -25.15 27.86 24.68
CA MET A 18 -25.64 26.53 25.04
C MET A 18 -27.12 26.54 25.31
N ARG A 19 -27.86 25.54 24.82
CA ARG A 19 -29.28 25.30 25.08
C ARG A 19 -29.46 23.89 25.66
N ILE A 20 -30.37 23.78 26.64
CA ILE A 20 -30.74 22.51 27.25
C ILE A 20 -32.26 22.34 27.09
N GLY A 21 -32.66 21.26 26.44
CA GLY A 21 -34.08 20.92 26.23
C GLY A 21 -34.77 20.47 27.50
N PRO A 22 -36.10 20.36 27.46
CA PRO A 22 -36.92 19.98 28.61
C PRO A 22 -36.87 18.48 28.97
N ASN A 23 -36.24 17.65 28.13
CA ASN A 23 -36.13 16.22 28.38
C ASN A 23 -35.11 15.94 29.50
N ALA A 24 -35.59 15.44 30.64
CA ALA A 24 -34.78 15.15 31.82
C ALA A 24 -33.60 14.18 31.56
N SER A 25 -33.69 13.34 30.55
CA SER A 25 -32.58 12.41 30.17
C SER A 25 -31.31 13.12 29.76
N TYR A 26 -31.41 14.37 29.28
CA TYR A 26 -30.31 15.21 28.86
C TYR A 26 -29.94 16.29 29.87
N GLN A 27 -30.63 16.35 31.02
CA GLN A 27 -30.36 17.30 32.10
C GLN A 27 -29.34 16.71 33.09
N LYS A 28 -28.19 16.33 32.58
CA LYS A 28 -27.12 15.65 33.32
C LYS A 28 -25.78 16.38 33.18
N THR A 29 -24.87 16.11 34.11
CA THR A 29 -23.51 16.63 34.08
C THR A 29 -22.79 16.28 32.80
N GLY A 30 -22.87 15.01 32.35
CA GLY A 30 -22.22 14.57 31.12
C GLY A 30 -22.75 15.30 29.89
N THR A 31 -24.04 15.61 29.79
CA THR A 31 -24.57 16.43 28.69
C THR A 31 -23.98 17.84 28.71
N LEU A 32 -23.87 18.47 29.87
CA LEU A 32 -23.26 19.80 29.95
C LEU A 32 -21.81 19.78 29.52
N LEU A 33 -21.04 18.79 29.95
CA LEU A 33 -19.63 18.62 29.54
C LEU A 33 -19.52 18.36 28.03
N HIS A 34 -20.43 17.58 27.46
CA HIS A 34 -20.50 17.37 26.01
C HIS A 34 -20.71 18.68 25.24
N GLU A 35 -21.70 19.47 25.68
CA GLU A 35 -21.97 20.78 25.06
C GLU A 35 -20.81 21.78 25.26
N MET A 36 -20.08 21.67 26.36
CA MET A 36 -18.87 22.48 26.58
C MET A 36 -17.77 22.15 25.58
N LEU A 37 -17.66 20.89 25.15
CA LEU A 37 -16.71 20.54 24.08
C LEU A 37 -17.05 21.28 22.76
N HIS A 38 -18.33 21.39 22.42
CA HIS A 38 -18.76 22.21 21.29
C HIS A 38 -18.42 23.69 21.48
N ALA A 39 -18.60 24.20 22.71
CA ALA A 39 -18.26 25.58 23.03
C ALA A 39 -16.78 25.92 22.80
N ILE A 40 -15.88 24.97 23.03
CA ILE A 40 -14.43 25.17 22.84
C ILE A 40 -13.95 24.76 21.44
N GLY A 41 -14.83 24.24 20.58
CA GLY A 41 -14.52 24.03 19.18
C GLY A 41 -14.62 22.63 18.63
N VAL A 42 -14.87 21.60 19.47
CA VAL A 42 -15.12 20.24 18.95
C VAL A 42 -16.35 20.24 18.05
N GLY A 43 -16.17 19.93 16.78
CA GLY A 43 -17.24 19.92 15.76
C GLY A 43 -17.75 21.30 15.34
N THR A 44 -17.40 22.38 16.02
CA THR A 44 -17.96 23.72 15.80
C THR A 44 -16.95 24.75 15.30
N HIS A 45 -15.66 24.47 15.43
CA HIS A 45 -14.59 25.33 14.93
C HIS A 45 -13.81 24.64 13.80
N GLY A 46 -13.37 25.41 12.79
CA GLY A 46 -12.65 24.89 11.63
C GLY A 46 -11.37 24.13 11.96
N THR A 47 -10.73 24.39 13.11
CA THR A 47 -9.54 23.66 13.59
C THR A 47 -9.84 22.19 13.88
N TRP A 48 -11.07 21.86 14.31
CA TRP A 48 -11.47 20.48 14.53
C TRP A 48 -11.43 19.65 13.26
N GLN A 49 -11.69 20.26 12.12
CA GLN A 49 -11.63 19.65 10.80
C GLN A 49 -10.31 19.93 10.07
N ASN A 50 -9.30 20.43 10.78
CA ASN A 50 -8.00 20.70 10.22
C ASN A 50 -7.22 19.41 10.04
N SER A 51 -6.76 19.14 8.81
CA SER A 51 -6.01 17.95 8.44
C SER A 51 -4.68 17.77 9.18
N PHE A 52 -4.14 18.81 9.80
CA PHE A 52 -2.92 18.71 10.61
C PHE A 52 -3.16 18.22 12.04
N LEU A 53 -4.37 18.35 12.53
CA LEU A 53 -4.74 17.89 13.87
C LEU A 53 -5.62 16.65 13.86
N ARG A 54 -6.01 16.21 12.69
CA ARG A 54 -6.84 15.03 12.49
C ARG A 54 -6.30 14.15 11.40
N SER A 55 -6.24 12.84 11.63
CA SER A 55 -5.84 11.85 10.61
C SER A 55 -6.81 11.82 9.42
N ASN A 56 -8.07 12.18 9.66
CA ASN A 56 -9.10 12.36 8.65
C ASN A 56 -10.12 13.39 9.17
N THR A 57 -10.58 14.30 8.32
CA THR A 57 -11.46 15.41 8.71
C THR A 57 -12.92 15.00 8.95
N THR A 58 -13.36 13.88 8.41
CA THR A 58 -14.74 13.39 8.56
C THR A 58 -14.85 12.28 9.60
N SER A 59 -13.87 11.40 9.68
CA SER A 59 -13.82 10.32 10.67
C SER A 59 -12.35 9.95 10.87
N GLY A 60 -11.79 10.31 12.00
CA GLY A 60 -10.38 10.06 12.27
C GLY A 60 -10.00 10.43 13.70
N TYR A 61 -8.76 10.17 14.07
CA TYR A 61 -8.27 10.46 15.42
C TYR A 61 -7.53 11.79 15.45
N TRP A 62 -7.53 12.36 16.66
CA TRP A 62 -6.80 13.57 16.98
C TRP A 62 -5.30 13.29 17.02
N LEU A 63 -4.52 14.20 16.49
CA LEU A 63 -3.08 14.05 16.33
C LEU A 63 -2.28 14.88 17.35
N GLY A 64 -2.91 15.70 18.17
CA GLY A 64 -2.23 16.54 19.13
C GLY A 64 -1.59 15.76 20.27
N VAL A 65 -0.38 16.21 20.66
CA VAL A 65 0.44 15.56 21.70
C VAL A 65 -0.25 15.49 23.05
N ARG A 66 -0.84 16.63 23.45
CA ARG A 66 -1.37 16.79 24.81
C ARG A 66 -2.57 15.90 25.02
N ALA A 67 -3.55 15.94 24.10
CA ALA A 67 -4.72 15.11 24.17
C ALA A 67 -4.38 13.62 24.03
N THR A 68 -3.42 13.25 23.18
CA THR A 68 -2.96 11.87 23.05
C THR A 68 -2.33 11.35 24.34
N ARG A 69 -1.47 12.13 25.00
CA ARG A 69 -0.85 11.76 26.27
C ARG A 69 -1.88 11.68 27.41
N ALA A 70 -2.77 12.66 27.50
CA ALA A 70 -3.84 12.67 28.50
C ALA A 70 -4.72 11.42 28.39
N LEU A 71 -5.13 11.07 27.17
CA LEU A 71 -5.95 9.88 26.93
C LEU A 71 -5.21 8.58 27.27
N ARG A 72 -3.96 8.44 26.84
CA ARG A 72 -3.13 7.27 27.15
C ARG A 72 -2.91 7.08 28.65
N PHE A 73 -2.75 8.18 29.37
CA PHE A 73 -2.69 8.15 30.83
C PHE A 73 -4.02 7.69 31.46
N LEU A 74 -5.16 8.24 31.00
CA LEU A 74 -6.48 7.90 31.51
C LEU A 74 -6.83 6.42 31.30
N ASP A 75 -6.50 5.87 30.13
CA ASP A 75 -6.83 4.51 29.76
C ASP A 75 -5.71 3.50 30.06
N ASN A 76 -4.61 3.95 30.67
CA ASN A 76 -3.41 3.14 30.91
C ASN A 76 -3.01 2.31 29.65
N SER A 77 -2.94 2.98 28.51
CA SER A 77 -2.70 2.37 27.20
C SER A 77 -1.67 3.19 26.41
N THR A 78 -0.78 2.52 25.71
CA THR A 78 0.19 3.16 24.82
C THR A 78 -0.33 3.36 23.40
N THR A 79 -1.46 2.72 23.03
CA THR A 79 -1.97 2.69 21.66
C THR A 79 -3.30 3.40 21.46
N VAL A 80 -4.02 3.70 22.54
CA VAL A 80 -5.33 4.38 22.44
C VAL A 80 -5.22 5.73 21.74
N ARG A 81 -6.24 6.07 20.96
CA ARG A 81 -6.33 7.31 20.19
C ARG A 81 -7.64 8.02 20.48
N LEU A 82 -7.61 9.33 20.54
CA LEU A 82 -8.81 10.16 20.62
C LEU A 82 -9.44 10.26 19.22
N ASN A 83 -10.53 9.54 19.01
CA ASN A 83 -11.23 9.52 17.73
C ASN A 83 -12.31 10.59 17.67
N GLY A 84 -12.81 10.87 16.48
CA GLY A 84 -13.93 11.76 16.27
C GLY A 84 -14.47 11.74 14.86
N ASP A 85 -15.72 12.15 14.70
CA ASP A 85 -16.33 12.48 13.43
C ASP A 85 -16.28 14.00 13.16
N GLY A 86 -17.10 14.49 12.26
CA GLY A 86 -17.20 15.93 11.97
C GLY A 86 -17.72 16.77 13.11
N THR A 87 -18.34 16.16 14.14
CA THR A 87 -19.07 16.86 15.21
C THR A 87 -18.62 16.45 16.61
N HIS A 88 -18.28 15.19 16.84
CA HIS A 88 -18.08 14.60 18.14
C HIS A 88 -16.72 13.97 18.31
N MET A 89 -16.32 13.71 19.57
CA MET A 89 -15.13 12.95 19.91
C MET A 89 -15.43 11.75 20.80
N TRP A 90 -14.56 10.74 20.79
CA TRP A 90 -14.60 9.60 21.72
C TRP A 90 -13.20 8.97 21.88
N PRO A 91 -12.87 8.33 23.03
CA PRO A 91 -13.71 8.19 24.24
C PRO A 91 -13.87 9.50 25.01
N TYR A 92 -14.61 9.50 26.09
CA TYR A 92 -14.90 10.60 27.01
C TYR A 92 -15.74 11.77 26.42
N GLY A 93 -16.23 11.68 25.19
CA GLY A 93 -17.05 12.73 24.56
C GLY A 93 -18.48 12.82 25.10
N VAL A 94 -18.98 11.77 25.74
CA VAL A 94 -20.36 11.66 26.26
C VAL A 94 -21.40 12.00 25.20
N ASN A 95 -21.31 11.32 24.04
CA ASN A 95 -22.11 11.63 22.85
C ASN A 95 -23.59 11.19 22.94
N GLY A 96 -23.94 10.53 24.01
CA GLY A 96 -25.32 10.12 24.29
C GLY A 96 -25.62 10.05 25.78
N ALA A 97 -26.88 10.29 26.16
CA ALA A 97 -27.29 10.24 27.54
C ALA A 97 -27.03 8.91 28.27
N HIS A 98 -26.88 7.82 27.49
CA HIS A 98 -26.54 6.48 27.98
C HIS A 98 -25.07 6.32 28.32
N GLU A 99 -24.16 7.15 27.75
CA GLU A 99 -22.74 7.15 28.06
C GLU A 99 -22.44 7.84 29.39
N ASP A 100 -23.32 8.67 29.88
CA ASP A 100 -23.21 9.31 31.18
C ASP A 100 -23.54 8.32 32.33
N ASN A 101 -22.50 7.64 32.77
CA ASN A 101 -22.53 6.65 33.85
C ASN A 101 -22.41 7.28 35.25
N GLY A 102 -22.30 8.60 35.37
CA GLY A 102 -22.17 9.33 36.63
C GLY A 102 -20.83 9.18 37.35
N THR A 103 -19.85 8.57 36.74
CA THR A 103 -18.55 8.37 37.39
C THR A 103 -17.66 9.60 37.30
N GLN A 104 -16.91 9.86 38.39
CA GLN A 104 -15.96 10.98 38.41
C GLN A 104 -14.89 10.87 37.34
N ILE A 105 -14.39 9.66 37.04
CA ILE A 105 -13.37 9.45 36.04
C ILE A 105 -13.83 9.88 34.62
N LEU A 106 -15.12 9.66 34.30
CA LEU A 106 -15.69 10.12 33.04
C LEU A 106 -15.64 11.65 32.94
N TYR A 107 -16.06 12.34 33.99
CA TYR A 107 -16.14 13.80 34.00
C TYR A 107 -14.76 14.45 34.04
N VAL A 108 -13.85 13.91 34.86
CA VAL A 108 -12.44 14.35 34.91
C VAL A 108 -11.75 14.08 33.58
N GLY A 109 -11.95 12.91 33.00
CA GLY A 109 -11.37 12.55 31.70
C GLY A 109 -11.84 13.48 30.57
N ASN A 110 -13.15 13.79 30.52
CA ASN A 110 -13.68 14.76 29.57
C ASN A 110 -13.02 16.14 29.73
N SER A 111 -12.95 16.66 30.97
CA SER A 111 -12.38 17.98 31.24
C SER A 111 -10.88 18.06 30.95
N LEU A 112 -10.13 17.01 31.30
CA LEU A 112 -8.69 16.93 31.01
C LEU A 112 -8.41 16.89 29.51
N LEU A 113 -9.23 16.15 28.75
CA LEU A 113 -9.13 16.13 27.30
C LEU A 113 -9.53 17.47 26.67
N ALA A 114 -10.54 18.16 27.23
CA ALA A 114 -10.92 19.50 26.78
C ALA A 114 -9.75 20.50 26.92
N GLU A 115 -9.06 20.49 28.08
CA GLU A 115 -7.88 21.30 28.32
C GLU A 115 -6.75 20.95 27.33
N ALA A 116 -6.45 19.68 27.22
CA ALA A 116 -5.39 19.17 26.33
C ALA A 116 -5.63 19.48 24.84
N LEU A 117 -6.89 19.43 24.40
CA LEU A 117 -7.29 19.85 23.04
C LEU A 117 -7.01 21.34 22.82
N GLY A 118 -7.29 22.18 23.82
CA GLY A 118 -6.99 23.61 23.77
C GLY A 118 -5.48 23.88 23.71
N GLU A 119 -4.67 23.15 24.49
CA GLU A 119 -3.21 23.23 24.46
C GLU A 119 -2.60 22.73 23.15
N ASP A 120 -3.24 21.78 22.47
CA ASP A 120 -2.88 21.31 21.14
C ASP A 120 -3.26 22.32 20.04
N GLY A 121 -4.04 23.36 20.38
CA GLY A 121 -4.46 24.41 19.46
C GLY A 121 -5.85 24.23 18.88
N LEU A 122 -6.75 23.46 19.50
CA LEU A 122 -8.16 23.51 19.13
C LEU A 122 -8.70 24.92 19.38
N ALA A 123 -9.25 25.53 18.33
CA ALA A 123 -9.74 26.91 18.35
C ALA A 123 -8.67 27.94 18.78
N PRO A 124 -7.55 28.05 18.07
CA PRO A 124 -6.48 28.96 18.42
C PRO A 124 -6.97 30.41 18.39
N THR A 125 -6.44 31.24 19.29
CA THR A 125 -6.78 32.67 19.37
C THR A 125 -6.11 33.51 18.27
N SER A 126 -5.23 32.92 17.46
CA SER A 126 -4.54 33.57 16.34
C SER A 126 -4.59 32.71 15.09
N SER A 127 -4.30 33.30 13.93
CA SER A 127 -4.16 32.56 12.67
C SER A 127 -2.91 31.70 12.58
N GLN A 128 -2.18 31.55 13.68
CA GLN A 128 -1.04 30.66 13.74
C GLN A 128 -1.49 29.19 13.65
N PHE A 129 -0.71 28.43 12.94
CA PHE A 129 -0.89 27.02 12.77
C PHE A 129 -0.85 26.31 14.12
N ALA A 130 -1.88 25.52 14.40
CA ALA A 130 -1.88 24.70 15.62
C ALA A 130 -0.72 23.69 15.58
N THR A 131 -0.10 23.47 16.72
CA THR A 131 1.05 22.55 16.83
C THR A 131 0.61 21.13 16.45
N PRO A 132 1.21 20.54 15.44
CA PRO A 132 0.80 19.22 14.99
C PRO A 132 1.28 18.12 15.93
N ALA A 133 0.68 17.02 15.69
CA ALA A 133 0.67 15.73 16.32
C ALA A 133 1.98 15.14 16.79
N TYR A 134 1.92 14.56 17.94
CA TYR A 134 2.84 13.58 18.44
C TYR A 134 2.21 12.19 18.41
N VAL A 135 2.81 11.27 17.67
CA VAL A 135 2.40 9.87 17.63
C VAL A 135 3.56 8.89 17.52
N PHE A 136 4.77 9.42 17.43
CA PHE A 136 5.98 8.60 17.38
C PHE A 136 6.78 8.82 18.67
N GLU A 137 6.87 7.78 19.49
CA GLU A 137 7.71 7.79 20.70
C GLU A 137 9.12 7.34 20.29
N GLN A 138 10.01 8.31 20.23
CA GLN A 138 11.42 8.06 19.93
C GLN A 138 12.22 7.78 21.20
N ASP A 139 13.31 7.05 21.07
CA ASP A 139 14.32 6.83 22.08
C ASP A 139 15.66 7.37 21.56
N ASP A 140 16.30 8.30 22.29
CA ASP A 140 17.58 8.92 21.91
C ASP A 140 18.72 7.89 21.83
N GLN A 141 18.58 6.72 22.41
CA GLN A 141 19.57 5.64 22.36
C GLN A 141 19.39 4.72 21.15
N GLN A 142 18.27 4.82 20.45
CA GLN A 142 17.96 3.99 19.29
C GLN A 142 18.45 4.64 17.99
N LYS A 143 18.88 3.79 17.05
CA LYS A 143 19.02 4.15 15.65
C LYS A 143 17.75 3.73 14.92
N TYR A 144 17.30 4.59 14.03
CA TYR A 144 16.10 4.34 13.23
C TYR A 144 16.44 4.20 11.76
N TYR A 145 15.58 3.48 11.05
CA TYR A 145 15.72 3.15 9.63
C TYR A 145 14.44 3.57 8.91
N LEU A 146 14.59 4.28 7.79
CA LEU A 146 13.46 4.84 7.03
C LEU A 146 13.23 4.04 5.77
N LYS A 147 12.06 3.38 5.69
CA LYS A 147 11.59 2.64 4.51
C LYS A 147 10.37 3.34 3.90
N ASN A 148 10.38 3.54 2.58
CA ASN A 148 9.22 4.09 1.87
C ASN A 148 8.40 2.98 1.23
N GLU A 149 7.06 3.13 1.20
CA GLU A 149 6.15 2.15 0.61
C GLU A 149 6.07 2.24 -0.91
N GLY A 150 6.34 3.42 -1.49
CA GLY A 150 6.06 3.68 -2.89
C GLY A 150 7.03 3.07 -3.90
N TYR A 151 6.61 3.05 -5.15
CA TYR A 151 7.38 2.75 -6.35
C TYR A 151 8.07 1.38 -6.43
N GLY A 152 7.59 0.37 -5.69
CA GLY A 152 8.20 -0.95 -5.71
C GLY A 152 9.67 -0.92 -5.27
N LEU A 153 9.99 -0.06 -4.28
CA LEU A 153 11.32 0.01 -3.67
C LEU A 153 11.65 -1.22 -2.83
N GLY A 154 10.68 -2.12 -2.65
CA GLY A 154 10.86 -3.38 -1.96
C GLY A 154 11.38 -3.18 -0.54
N SER A 155 12.49 -3.85 -0.23
CA SER A 155 13.18 -3.73 1.07
C SER A 155 14.16 -2.57 1.14
N LYS A 156 14.10 -1.58 0.24
CA LYS A 156 15.08 -0.49 0.20
C LYS A 156 14.83 0.57 1.27
N PHE A 157 15.92 0.94 1.91
CA PHE A 157 15.97 1.96 2.94
C PHE A 157 16.63 3.24 2.45
N LEU A 158 16.24 4.36 3.05
CA LEU A 158 16.83 5.65 2.77
C LEU A 158 18.22 5.75 3.41
N ARG A 159 19.26 5.89 2.60
CA ARG A 159 20.63 6.12 3.05
C ARG A 159 21.15 7.48 2.63
N VAL A 160 22.28 7.86 3.23
CA VAL A 160 23.06 9.04 2.82
C VAL A 160 24.43 8.59 2.31
N ASP A 161 24.79 8.98 1.10
CA ASP A 161 26.11 8.70 0.57
C ASP A 161 27.21 9.59 1.19
N LYS A 162 28.47 9.31 0.89
CA LYS A 162 29.62 10.08 1.42
C LYS A 162 29.58 11.57 1.05
N SER A 163 28.87 11.93 -0.03
CA SER A 163 28.70 13.32 -0.48
C SER A 163 27.52 14.00 0.21
N GLY A 164 26.68 13.26 0.92
CA GLY A 164 25.48 13.77 1.57
C GLY A 164 24.22 13.69 0.71
N ASN A 165 24.22 12.89 -0.37
CA ASN A 165 23.03 12.69 -1.17
C ASN A 165 22.15 11.58 -0.60
N LEU A 166 20.83 11.77 -0.68
CA LEU A 166 19.86 10.74 -0.34
C LEU A 166 19.78 9.70 -1.46
N GLN A 167 19.86 8.43 -1.09
CA GLN A 167 19.86 7.29 -1.99
C GLN A 167 19.09 6.12 -1.39
N TRP A 168 18.78 5.10 -2.22
CA TRP A 168 18.17 3.85 -1.78
C TRP A 168 19.22 2.76 -1.61
N MET A 169 19.00 1.89 -0.64
CA MET A 169 19.86 0.75 -0.37
C MET A 169 19.04 -0.43 0.13
N SER A 170 19.26 -1.62 -0.46
CA SER A 170 18.84 -2.90 0.16
C SER A 170 19.78 -3.23 1.29
N MET A 171 19.24 -3.66 2.43
CA MET A 171 20.05 -3.99 3.61
C MET A 171 20.27 -5.49 3.72
N SER A 172 21.49 -5.89 4.08
CA SER A 172 21.80 -7.20 4.63
C SER A 172 21.52 -7.24 6.14
N ASP A 173 21.58 -8.42 6.73
CA ASP A 173 21.48 -8.59 8.18
C ASP A 173 22.54 -7.79 8.95
N GLU A 174 23.74 -7.70 8.38
CA GLU A 174 24.86 -6.97 8.96
C GLU A 174 24.67 -5.45 8.87
N ASP A 175 24.05 -4.96 7.78
CA ASP A 175 23.84 -3.52 7.57
C ASP A 175 23.01 -2.88 8.68
N ALA A 176 22.01 -3.59 9.22
CA ALA A 176 21.18 -3.08 10.29
C ALA A 176 21.94 -2.78 11.59
N THR A 177 23.12 -3.34 11.76
CA THR A 177 23.97 -3.14 12.96
C THR A 177 25.25 -2.35 12.70
N THR A 178 25.78 -2.41 11.49
CA THR A 178 27.11 -1.87 11.17
C THR A 178 27.10 -0.71 10.17
N ASN A 179 26.06 -0.57 9.35
CA ASN A 179 26.04 0.44 8.30
C ASN A 179 25.35 1.73 8.74
N ASP A 180 26.12 2.65 9.27
CA ASP A 180 25.63 3.95 9.73
C ASP A 180 25.08 4.85 8.62
N SER A 181 25.31 4.54 7.34
CA SER A 181 24.79 5.37 6.23
C SER A 181 23.28 5.30 6.06
N VAL A 182 22.64 4.19 6.46
CA VAL A 182 21.17 4.01 6.46
C VAL A 182 20.53 4.35 7.80
N ALA A 183 21.33 4.58 8.84
CA ALA A 183 20.87 4.82 10.19
C ALA A 183 20.65 6.31 10.49
N TRP A 184 19.61 6.60 11.23
CA TRP A 184 19.19 7.94 11.61
C TRP A 184 18.99 8.04 13.11
N ASN A 185 19.56 9.07 13.72
CA ASN A 185 19.17 9.51 15.05
C ASN A 185 17.97 10.45 14.91
N ILE A 186 16.91 10.17 15.63
CA ILE A 186 15.70 10.98 15.66
C ILE A 186 15.60 11.61 17.02
N THR A 187 15.55 12.93 17.08
CA THR A 187 15.40 13.69 18.33
C THR A 187 14.08 14.42 18.31
N PHE A 188 13.30 14.31 19.37
CA PHE A 188 12.06 15.04 19.58
C PHE A 188 12.28 16.23 20.50
N ASP A 189 11.84 17.40 20.07
CA ASP A 189 11.81 18.60 20.90
C ASP A 189 10.41 18.76 21.53
N PRO A 190 10.26 18.53 22.84
CA PRO A 190 8.96 18.60 23.50
C PRO A 190 8.42 20.03 23.60
N ALA A 191 9.27 21.06 23.47
CA ALA A 191 8.84 22.45 23.53
C ALA A 191 8.13 22.88 22.25
N THR A 192 8.58 22.35 21.10
CA THR A 192 8.04 22.70 19.77
C THR A 192 7.25 21.58 19.14
N CYS A 193 7.31 20.35 19.67
CA CYS A 193 6.71 19.13 19.12
C CYS A 193 7.23 18.76 17.73
N TYR A 194 8.47 19.12 17.40
CA TYR A 194 9.12 18.75 16.16
C TYR A 194 10.12 17.62 16.36
N TYR A 195 10.38 16.91 15.27
CA TYR A 195 11.45 15.94 15.16
C TYR A 195 12.56 16.49 14.28
N SER A 196 13.80 16.18 14.63
CA SER A 196 14.96 16.33 13.75
C SER A 196 15.56 14.96 13.47
N LEU A 197 16.03 14.75 12.23
CA LEU A 197 16.60 13.50 11.76
C LEU A 197 18.06 13.74 11.36
N LYS A 198 18.99 13.12 12.08
CA LYS A 198 20.42 13.21 11.82
C LYS A 198 20.96 11.88 11.33
N ASN A 199 21.54 11.85 10.13
CA ASN A 199 22.19 10.64 9.64
C ASN A 199 23.44 10.30 10.43
N VAL A 200 23.56 9.07 10.88
CA VAL A 200 24.61 8.63 11.81
C VAL A 200 26.02 8.71 11.16
N ALA A 201 26.16 8.24 9.90
CA ALA A 201 27.47 8.19 9.22
C ALA A 201 28.01 9.59 8.90
N THR A 202 27.17 10.50 8.45
CA THR A 202 27.58 11.82 7.94
C THR A 202 27.46 12.92 8.96
N GLY A 203 26.69 12.73 10.02
CA GLY A 203 26.35 13.76 11.00
C GLY A 203 25.45 14.87 10.45
N LYS A 204 24.98 14.77 9.20
CA LYS A 204 24.14 15.77 8.55
C LYS A 204 22.68 15.57 8.89
N TYR A 205 21.94 16.66 8.98
CA TYR A 205 20.52 16.64 9.23
C TYR A 205 19.71 16.62 7.95
N LEU A 206 18.56 15.92 7.98
CA LEU A 206 17.53 16.09 6.97
C LEU A 206 17.06 17.55 7.01
N SER A 207 16.94 18.20 5.86
CA SER A 207 16.66 19.63 5.77
C SER A 207 15.73 19.91 4.58
N TYR A 208 14.67 20.67 4.83
CA TYR A 208 13.84 21.23 3.78
C TYR A 208 14.57 22.39 3.10
N ASN A 209 14.68 22.34 1.79
CA ASN A 209 15.31 23.38 0.99
C ASN A 209 14.30 24.17 0.15
N SER A 210 13.44 23.45 -0.56
CA SER A 210 12.43 24.02 -1.45
C SER A 210 11.38 22.95 -1.84
N THR A 211 10.33 23.35 -2.50
CA THR A 211 9.39 22.43 -3.14
C THR A 211 10.03 21.78 -4.38
N GLY A 212 9.70 20.54 -4.68
CA GLY A 212 10.12 19.84 -5.89
C GLY A 212 11.37 18.99 -5.73
N THR A 213 12.01 18.67 -6.84
CA THR A 213 13.18 17.76 -6.89
C THR A 213 14.32 18.28 -6.02
N ASN A 214 14.91 17.38 -5.22
CA ASN A 214 15.92 17.72 -4.21
C ASN A 214 15.44 18.79 -3.20
N GLY A 215 14.16 18.90 -3.02
CA GLY A 215 13.55 19.84 -2.08
C GLY A 215 13.81 19.50 -0.62
N ILE A 216 14.02 18.21 -0.32
CA ILE A 216 14.57 17.72 0.95
C ILE A 216 15.91 17.06 0.66
N LYS A 217 16.92 17.39 1.44
CA LYS A 217 18.30 16.91 1.30
C LYS A 217 18.98 16.86 2.67
N THR A 218 20.17 16.33 2.76
CA THR A 218 20.96 16.45 3.98
C THR A 218 21.78 17.72 3.99
N LYS A 219 21.98 18.28 5.16
CA LYS A 219 22.74 19.51 5.37
C LYS A 219 23.55 19.46 6.66
N ASP A 220 24.75 20.01 6.61
CA ASP A 220 25.57 20.25 7.79
C ASP A 220 25.12 21.55 8.44
N VAL A 221 24.66 21.47 9.69
CA VAL A 221 24.17 22.63 10.46
C VAL A 221 24.70 22.55 11.88
N THR A 222 25.09 23.69 12.41
CA THR A 222 25.54 23.84 13.82
C THR A 222 24.37 24.11 14.75
N GLU A 223 23.32 24.74 14.25
CA GLU A 223 22.09 25.04 14.97
C GLU A 223 20.87 24.68 14.11
N LEU A 224 19.88 24.04 14.73
CA LEU A 224 18.65 23.69 14.05
C LEU A 224 17.80 24.92 13.78
N THR A 225 17.38 25.05 12.54
CA THR A 225 16.41 26.05 12.11
C THR A 225 15.07 25.36 11.82
N ASP A 226 14.06 26.11 11.40
CA ASP A 226 12.78 25.53 11.00
C ASP A 226 12.93 24.53 9.84
N ARG A 227 14.00 24.63 9.05
CA ARG A 227 14.25 23.76 7.90
C ARG A 227 14.59 22.31 8.26
N GLU A 228 15.15 22.10 9.44
CA GLU A 228 15.52 20.79 9.97
C GLU A 228 14.44 20.20 10.89
N ARG A 229 13.29 20.89 11.01
CA ARG A 229 12.16 20.49 11.85
C ARG A 229 11.07 19.84 11.03
N PHE A 230 10.70 18.63 11.44
CA PHE A 230 9.70 17.82 10.77
C PHE A 230 8.63 17.34 11.75
N HIS A 231 7.45 17.10 11.22
CA HIS A 231 6.37 16.42 11.91
C HIS A 231 6.26 15.01 11.40
N PHE A 232 5.99 14.06 12.29
CA PHE A 232 5.62 12.71 11.91
C PHE A 232 4.11 12.57 12.06
N LEU A 233 3.41 12.68 10.96
CA LEU A 233 1.96 12.60 10.91
C LEU A 233 1.58 11.14 10.57
N PRO A 234 0.80 10.44 11.41
CA PRO A 234 0.45 9.06 11.13
C PRO A 234 -0.53 8.97 9.96
N SER A 235 -0.25 8.07 9.04
CA SER A 235 -1.21 7.63 8.02
C SER A 235 -2.27 6.73 8.64
N SER A 236 -3.44 6.64 8.03
CA SER A 236 -4.46 5.65 8.39
C SER A 236 -4.21 4.29 7.74
N VAL A 237 -3.22 4.19 6.86
CA VAL A 237 -2.92 2.99 6.09
C VAL A 237 -1.87 2.15 6.80
N GLU A 238 -2.20 0.89 7.03
CA GLU A 238 -1.26 -0.15 7.42
C GLU A 238 -0.38 -0.51 6.22
N VAL A 239 0.93 -0.55 6.43
CA VAL A 239 1.91 -0.69 5.34
C VAL A 239 2.51 -2.08 5.29
N ASP A 240 3.09 -2.53 6.40
CA ASP A 240 3.79 -3.80 6.49
C ASP A 240 3.60 -4.43 7.89
N GLU A 241 3.69 -5.75 7.97
CA GLU A 241 3.71 -6.48 9.24
C GLU A 241 5.15 -6.56 9.76
N VAL A 242 5.36 -6.13 10.99
CA VAL A 242 6.66 -6.18 11.68
C VAL A 242 6.43 -6.65 13.11
N GLY A 243 7.15 -7.67 13.55
CA GLY A 243 6.99 -8.25 14.89
C GLY A 243 5.60 -8.87 15.12
N GLY A 244 4.91 -9.33 14.06
CA GLY A 244 3.56 -9.87 14.14
C GLY A 244 2.45 -8.80 14.23
N GLU A 245 2.78 -7.52 14.05
CA GLU A 245 1.82 -6.41 14.09
C GLU A 245 1.90 -5.57 12.82
N MET A 246 0.74 -5.21 12.27
CA MET A 246 0.66 -4.28 11.16
C MET A 246 1.12 -2.88 11.59
N ARG A 247 2.04 -2.32 10.83
CA ARG A 247 2.59 -0.98 11.08
C ARG A 247 1.97 0.07 10.19
N THR A 248 1.61 1.18 10.80
CA THR A 248 1.11 2.36 10.10
C THR A 248 2.28 3.21 9.62
N GLY A 249 2.22 3.67 8.38
CA GLY A 249 3.21 4.60 7.84
C GLY A 249 3.03 6.03 8.36
N TYR A 250 4.08 6.84 8.25
CA TYR A 250 4.09 8.24 8.62
C TYR A 250 4.35 9.14 7.41
N TRP A 251 3.72 10.31 7.39
CA TRP A 251 4.21 11.42 6.59
C TRP A 251 5.30 12.15 7.37
N ILE A 252 6.48 12.28 6.79
CA ILE A 252 7.59 13.09 7.32
C ILE A 252 7.45 14.47 6.68
N ALA A 253 6.85 15.41 7.40
CA ALA A 253 6.39 16.67 6.83
C ALA A 253 7.10 17.88 7.45
N HIS A 254 7.58 18.79 6.60
CA HIS A 254 7.98 20.14 6.96
C HIS A 254 6.80 21.09 6.76
N VAL A 255 6.53 21.94 7.74
CA VAL A 255 5.45 22.91 7.68
C VAL A 255 6.00 24.32 7.51
N GLN A 256 5.54 25.00 6.49
CA GLN A 256 5.89 26.40 6.23
C GLN A 256 4.66 27.15 5.69
N ASN A 257 4.37 28.33 6.25
CA ASN A 257 3.28 29.20 5.80
C ASN A 257 1.92 28.47 5.68
N ASN A 258 1.54 27.70 6.70
CA ASN A 258 0.31 26.88 6.73
C ASN A 258 0.21 25.82 5.63
N SER A 259 1.32 25.43 5.04
CA SER A 259 1.39 24.33 4.07
C SER A 259 2.38 23.28 4.55
N ALA A 260 2.04 22.02 4.35
CA ALA A 260 2.91 20.89 4.64
C ALA A 260 3.55 20.36 3.36
N TYR A 261 4.85 20.11 3.45
CA TYR A 261 5.65 19.55 2.37
C TYR A 261 6.30 18.25 2.86
N CYS A 262 5.96 17.15 2.21
CA CYS A 262 6.41 15.82 2.64
C CYS A 262 7.69 15.40 1.95
N LEU A 263 8.48 14.63 2.70
CA LEU A 263 9.50 13.78 2.13
C LEU A 263 8.81 12.77 1.21
N THR A 264 9.06 12.89 -0.10
CA THR A 264 8.41 12.10 -1.14
C THR A 264 9.46 11.28 -1.89
N ALA A 265 9.27 9.98 -1.94
CA ALA A 265 10.16 9.07 -2.66
C ALA A 265 10.07 9.26 -4.18
N GLN A 266 11.14 8.92 -4.87
CA GLN A 266 11.22 8.86 -6.34
C GLN A 266 11.73 7.47 -6.74
N LYS A 267 11.34 6.99 -7.91
CA LYS A 267 11.85 5.71 -8.47
C LYS A 267 13.37 5.68 -8.59
N THR A 268 13.96 6.83 -8.89
CA THR A 268 15.41 7.02 -8.89
C THR A 268 15.91 7.31 -7.48
N ASN A 269 17.22 7.39 -7.28
CA ASN A 269 17.84 7.68 -5.99
C ASN A 269 17.61 9.11 -5.48
N ALA A 270 16.56 9.79 -5.93
CA ALA A 270 16.23 11.16 -5.55
C ALA A 270 14.99 11.19 -4.68
N THR A 271 14.98 12.07 -3.70
CA THR A 271 13.82 12.42 -2.91
C THR A 271 13.37 13.83 -3.24
N THR A 272 12.08 14.08 -3.14
CA THR A 272 11.50 15.40 -3.40
C THR A 272 10.71 15.90 -2.20
N SER A 273 10.39 17.18 -2.22
CA SER A 273 9.42 17.80 -1.33
C SER A 273 8.17 18.13 -2.13
N THR A 274 7.05 17.51 -1.81
CA THR A 274 5.76 17.77 -2.46
C THR A 274 4.71 18.10 -1.41
N SER A 275 3.64 18.80 -1.82
CA SER A 275 2.52 19.08 -0.93
C SER A 275 1.95 17.78 -0.37
N LEU A 276 1.57 17.80 0.90
CA LEU A 276 0.95 16.67 1.57
C LEU A 276 -0.40 16.33 0.93
N LYS A 277 -0.60 15.05 0.63
CA LYS A 277 -1.80 14.55 -0.02
C LYS A 277 -2.61 13.66 0.94
N PHE A 278 -3.23 14.23 1.94
CA PHE A 278 -4.05 13.49 2.90
C PHE A 278 -5.18 12.68 2.25
N SER A 279 -5.86 13.26 1.27
CA SER A 279 -7.03 12.63 0.64
C SER A 279 -6.69 11.49 -0.33
N GLN A 280 -5.44 11.34 -0.71
CA GLN A 280 -4.99 10.34 -1.68
C GLN A 280 -4.09 9.27 -1.08
N GLU A 281 -3.63 9.48 0.15
CA GLU A 281 -2.73 8.57 0.88
C GLU A 281 -1.63 7.95 0.00
N ALA A 282 -0.91 8.83 -0.71
CA ALA A 282 0.07 8.42 -1.68
C ALA A 282 1.21 7.62 -1.04
N GLY A 283 1.44 6.39 -1.51
CA GLY A 283 2.47 5.49 -0.97
C GLY A 283 3.88 6.07 -1.05
N ASP A 284 4.16 6.93 -2.04
CA ASP A 284 5.44 7.64 -2.15
C ASP A 284 5.70 8.66 -1.04
N GLN A 285 4.70 9.03 -0.25
CA GLN A 285 4.79 9.92 0.90
C GLN A 285 4.73 9.19 2.25
N ARG A 286 4.46 7.87 2.27
CA ARG A 286 4.39 7.08 3.50
C ARG A 286 5.72 6.42 3.81
N TRP A 287 6.11 6.54 5.08
CA TRP A 287 7.40 6.06 5.58
C TRP A 287 7.20 5.20 6.83
N LEU A 288 7.78 4.03 6.83
CA LEU A 288 8.00 3.28 8.05
C LEU A 288 9.24 3.81 8.75
N ILE A 289 9.13 4.00 10.05
CA ILE A 289 10.23 4.39 10.94
C ILE A 289 10.47 3.18 11.85
N LEU A 290 11.57 2.50 11.65
CA LEU A 290 11.85 1.18 12.20
C LEU A 290 13.09 1.21 13.08
N THR A 291 13.12 0.39 14.13
CA THR A 291 14.34 0.07 14.87
C THR A 291 15.25 -0.85 14.05
N ALA A 292 16.48 -1.11 14.53
CA ALA A 292 17.40 -2.01 13.84
C ALA A 292 16.85 -3.44 13.68
N ASP A 293 16.23 -3.95 14.74
CA ASP A 293 15.67 -5.31 14.73
C ASP A 293 14.47 -5.41 13.78
N GLU A 294 13.56 -4.43 13.81
CA GLU A 294 12.42 -4.34 12.89
C GLU A 294 12.87 -4.19 11.43
N ALA A 295 13.87 -3.36 11.15
CA ALA A 295 14.41 -3.17 9.82
C ALA A 295 15.07 -4.45 9.28
N LYS A 296 15.78 -5.18 10.14
CA LYS A 296 16.36 -6.48 9.84
C LYS A 296 15.31 -7.52 9.52
N GLU A 297 14.30 -7.66 10.40
CA GLU A 297 13.18 -8.60 10.20
C GLU A 297 12.48 -8.35 8.86
N LEU A 298 12.12 -7.10 8.58
CA LEU A 298 11.45 -6.74 7.34
C LEU A 298 12.29 -7.03 6.11
N SER A 299 13.59 -6.74 6.17
CA SER A 299 14.54 -7.05 5.09
C SER A 299 14.65 -8.55 4.85
N GLN A 300 14.72 -9.34 5.91
CA GLN A 300 14.77 -10.79 5.84
C GLN A 300 13.48 -11.38 5.25
N ASN A 301 12.32 -10.92 5.72
CA ASN A 301 11.03 -11.39 5.23
C ASN A 301 10.87 -11.11 3.74
N TYR A 302 11.20 -9.90 3.30
CA TYR A 302 11.17 -9.55 1.87
C TYR A 302 12.16 -10.40 1.06
N ARG A 303 13.42 -10.47 1.51
CA ARG A 303 14.47 -11.28 0.87
C ARG A 303 14.05 -12.74 0.73
N ASN A 304 13.47 -13.33 1.79
CA ASN A 304 13.00 -14.72 1.79
C ASN A 304 11.85 -14.91 0.79
N GLY A 305 10.90 -13.99 0.73
CA GLY A 305 9.82 -14.03 -0.28
C GLY A 305 10.36 -14.03 -1.71
N VAL A 306 11.34 -13.18 -2.02
CA VAL A 306 11.97 -13.16 -3.34
C VAL A 306 12.78 -14.43 -3.61
N ALA A 307 13.46 -14.98 -2.61
CA ALA A 307 14.18 -16.25 -2.74
C ALA A 307 13.23 -17.43 -3.01
N ASP A 308 12.07 -17.47 -2.36
CA ASP A 308 11.04 -18.50 -2.60
C ASP A 308 10.49 -18.39 -4.02
N GLU A 309 10.23 -17.18 -4.52
CA GLU A 309 9.83 -16.95 -5.91
C GLU A 309 10.91 -17.43 -6.91
N LEU A 310 12.19 -17.11 -6.64
CA LEU A 310 13.31 -17.57 -7.48
C LEU A 310 13.41 -19.10 -7.46
N ASN A 311 13.30 -19.73 -6.29
CA ASN A 311 13.32 -21.18 -6.15
C ASN A 311 12.17 -21.84 -6.93
N ALA A 312 10.95 -21.32 -6.81
CA ALA A 312 9.80 -21.82 -7.56
C ALA A 312 9.97 -21.64 -9.09
N GLN A 313 10.68 -20.60 -9.51
CA GLN A 313 11.03 -20.39 -10.91
C GLN A 313 12.12 -21.36 -11.36
N ILE A 314 13.15 -21.62 -10.55
CA ILE A 314 14.20 -22.61 -10.81
C ILE A 314 13.61 -24.00 -10.99
N GLU A 315 12.67 -24.43 -10.12
CA GLU A 315 12.01 -25.73 -10.26
C GLU A 315 11.30 -25.91 -11.60
N LYS A 316 10.54 -24.90 -12.03
CA LYS A 316 9.87 -24.92 -13.35
C LYS A 316 10.87 -24.98 -14.50
N VAL A 317 11.97 -24.29 -14.38
CA VAL A 317 13.01 -24.19 -15.41
C VAL A 317 13.84 -25.48 -15.49
N GLU A 318 14.14 -26.11 -14.36
CA GLU A 318 14.83 -27.41 -14.32
C GLU A 318 14.08 -28.52 -15.06
N ALA A 319 12.73 -28.45 -15.03
CA ALA A 319 11.92 -29.41 -15.76
C ALA A 319 12.19 -29.42 -17.27
N LEU A 320 12.75 -28.34 -17.83
CA LEU A 320 13.14 -28.30 -19.24
C LEU A 320 14.26 -29.28 -19.58
N LEU A 321 15.22 -29.49 -18.67
CA LEU A 321 16.32 -30.46 -18.84
C LEU A 321 15.81 -31.91 -18.88
N ALA A 322 14.69 -32.20 -18.26
CA ALA A 322 14.07 -33.53 -18.27
C ALA A 322 13.34 -33.87 -19.58
N VAL A 323 13.05 -32.88 -20.42
CA VAL A 323 12.42 -33.10 -21.73
C VAL A 323 13.42 -33.80 -22.65
N PRO A 324 13.03 -34.93 -23.35
CA PRO A 324 13.91 -35.57 -24.31
C PRO A 324 14.30 -34.60 -25.44
N HIS A 325 15.55 -34.17 -25.49
CA HIS A 325 16.02 -33.23 -26.49
C HIS A 325 17.41 -33.59 -27.02
N GLN A 326 17.88 -32.86 -28.00
CA GLN A 326 19.23 -32.90 -28.52
C GLN A 326 19.82 -31.49 -28.57
N GLU A 327 21.10 -31.38 -28.26
CA GLU A 327 21.80 -30.13 -28.43
C GLU A 327 21.99 -29.82 -29.92
N THR A 328 21.67 -28.60 -30.30
CA THR A 328 21.98 -28.00 -31.61
C THR A 328 23.16 -27.05 -31.52
N VAL A 329 23.51 -26.65 -30.30
CA VAL A 329 24.73 -25.91 -29.93
C VAL A 329 25.44 -26.75 -28.88
N GLU A 330 26.71 -27.10 -29.13
CA GLU A 330 27.53 -27.92 -28.22
C GLU A 330 27.64 -27.27 -26.84
N GLY A 331 27.39 -28.05 -25.79
CA GLY A 331 27.46 -27.62 -24.40
C GLY A 331 26.29 -26.76 -23.93
N ALA A 332 25.19 -26.74 -24.65
CA ALA A 332 23.99 -25.98 -24.24
C ALA A 332 23.46 -26.45 -22.88
N ASP A 333 23.40 -27.76 -22.66
CA ASP A 333 22.95 -28.38 -21.40
C ASP A 333 23.88 -27.97 -20.25
N ALA A 334 25.19 -28.20 -20.41
CA ALA A 334 26.17 -27.91 -19.37
C ALA A 334 26.21 -26.39 -19.01
N THR A 335 26.03 -25.53 -19.99
CA THR A 335 25.96 -24.08 -19.77
C THR A 335 24.73 -23.73 -18.95
N PHE A 336 23.58 -24.33 -19.27
CA PHE A 336 22.34 -24.05 -18.57
C PHE A 336 22.32 -24.64 -17.16
N GLU A 337 22.85 -25.85 -16.95
CA GLU A 337 23.09 -26.44 -15.63
C GLU A 337 23.99 -25.55 -14.75
N GLY A 338 25.04 -24.96 -15.34
CA GLY A 338 25.91 -24.00 -14.65
C GLY A 338 25.15 -22.78 -14.15
N VAL A 339 24.28 -22.20 -14.99
CA VAL A 339 23.43 -21.07 -14.59
C VAL A 339 22.47 -21.47 -13.48
N LEU A 340 21.83 -22.65 -13.57
CA LEU A 340 20.93 -23.13 -12.53
C LEU A 340 21.65 -23.32 -11.19
N ALA A 341 22.87 -23.84 -11.21
CA ALA A 341 23.68 -24.00 -9.99
C ALA A 341 24.02 -22.63 -9.37
N GLU A 342 24.38 -21.65 -10.17
CA GLU A 342 24.62 -20.27 -9.73
C GLU A 342 23.37 -19.64 -9.12
N MET A 343 22.20 -19.78 -9.77
CA MET A 343 20.94 -19.23 -9.27
C MET A 343 20.53 -19.89 -7.94
N LYS A 344 20.75 -21.20 -7.77
CA LYS A 344 20.47 -21.91 -6.52
C LYS A 344 21.37 -21.44 -5.37
N GLU A 345 22.63 -21.13 -5.66
CA GLU A 345 23.53 -20.60 -4.63
C GLU A 345 23.15 -19.17 -4.26
N LEU A 346 22.83 -18.36 -5.27
CA LEU A 346 22.38 -16.99 -5.05
C LEU A 346 21.07 -16.93 -4.24
N ALA A 347 20.13 -17.86 -4.47
CA ALA A 347 18.89 -17.96 -3.69
C ALA A 347 19.14 -18.16 -2.17
N LYS A 348 20.29 -18.76 -1.78
CA LYS A 348 20.65 -18.93 -0.38
C LYS A 348 21.27 -17.68 0.25
N THR A 349 22.11 -16.96 -0.50
CA THR A 349 23.01 -15.95 0.06
C THR A 349 22.81 -14.54 -0.49
N GLY A 350 22.12 -14.40 -1.62
CA GLY A 350 21.95 -13.12 -2.31
C GLY A 350 21.08 -12.12 -1.56
N LEU A 351 21.34 -10.84 -1.79
CA LEU A 351 20.46 -9.75 -1.35
C LEU A 351 19.20 -9.68 -2.21
N ALA A 352 18.15 -9.06 -1.70
CA ALA A 352 16.87 -8.98 -2.39
C ALA A 352 16.98 -8.43 -3.83
N ASP A 353 17.77 -7.38 -4.06
CA ASP A 353 17.99 -6.81 -5.40
C ASP A 353 18.70 -7.79 -6.33
N GLU A 354 19.66 -8.56 -5.82
CA GLU A 354 20.38 -9.58 -6.59
C GLU A 354 19.44 -10.73 -6.98
N LEU A 355 18.55 -11.13 -6.06
CA LEU A 355 17.53 -12.15 -6.32
C LEU A 355 16.49 -11.69 -7.35
N GLU A 356 16.05 -10.44 -7.30
CA GLU A 356 15.16 -9.85 -8.32
C GLU A 356 15.83 -9.81 -9.71
N GLN A 357 17.11 -9.47 -9.76
CA GLN A 357 17.88 -9.52 -11.00
C GLN A 357 18.04 -10.96 -11.49
N ALA A 358 18.33 -11.90 -10.59
CA ALA A 358 18.46 -13.33 -10.90
C ALA A 358 17.22 -13.92 -11.56
N LYS A 359 16.01 -13.56 -11.10
CA LYS A 359 14.75 -13.98 -11.75
C LYS A 359 14.71 -13.57 -13.22
N THR A 360 15.16 -12.35 -13.52
CA THR A 360 15.22 -11.82 -14.89
C THR A 360 16.29 -12.55 -15.73
N ASP A 361 17.48 -12.75 -15.15
CA ASP A 361 18.60 -13.41 -15.83
C ASP A 361 18.32 -14.89 -16.08
N LEU A 362 17.63 -15.57 -15.17
CA LEU A 362 17.17 -16.94 -15.36
C LEU A 362 16.24 -17.07 -16.57
N LEU A 363 15.26 -16.18 -16.74
CA LEU A 363 14.39 -16.18 -17.93
C LEU A 363 15.14 -15.90 -19.23
N LYS A 364 16.21 -15.12 -19.17
CA LYS A 364 17.09 -14.89 -20.33
C LYS A 364 17.91 -16.14 -20.64
N ALA A 365 18.43 -16.82 -19.62
CA ALA A 365 19.15 -18.09 -19.80
C ALA A 365 18.28 -19.19 -20.39
N VAL A 366 17.00 -19.29 -19.98
CA VAL A 366 16.01 -20.18 -20.59
C VAL A 366 15.90 -19.95 -22.10
N LYS A 367 15.77 -18.71 -22.54
CA LYS A 367 15.67 -18.39 -23.97
C LYS A 367 16.95 -18.74 -24.73
N THR A 368 18.09 -18.58 -24.11
CA THR A 368 19.39 -19.00 -24.68
C THR A 368 19.46 -20.51 -24.82
N PHE A 369 19.11 -21.24 -23.76
CA PHE A 369 19.05 -22.70 -23.75
C PHE A 369 18.12 -23.24 -24.86
N LEU A 370 16.86 -22.76 -24.90
CA LEU A 370 15.90 -23.15 -25.93
C LEU A 370 16.38 -22.86 -27.37
N GLY A 371 17.25 -21.87 -27.54
CA GLY A 371 17.91 -21.58 -28.83
C GLY A 371 19.03 -22.55 -29.19
N GLY A 372 19.56 -23.29 -28.21
CA GLY A 372 20.65 -24.25 -28.33
C GLY A 372 20.21 -25.72 -28.33
N VAL A 373 18.93 -26.00 -28.22
CA VAL A 373 18.39 -27.38 -28.14
C VAL A 373 17.16 -27.57 -29.03
N GLN A 374 16.83 -28.81 -29.32
CA GLN A 374 15.61 -29.21 -30.04
C GLN A 374 14.97 -30.44 -29.38
N ALA A 375 13.67 -30.38 -29.09
CA ALA A 375 12.93 -31.53 -28.61
C ALA A 375 12.98 -32.69 -29.61
N LYS A 376 13.20 -33.91 -29.13
CA LYS A 376 13.29 -35.12 -29.96
C LYS A 376 11.94 -35.62 -30.39
N GLU A 377 10.91 -35.38 -29.60
CA GLU A 377 9.56 -35.90 -29.80
C GLU A 377 8.57 -34.74 -29.88
N ALA A 378 7.78 -34.66 -30.93
CA ALA A 378 6.85 -33.56 -31.16
C ALA A 378 5.70 -33.52 -30.15
N ASP A 379 5.35 -34.65 -29.54
CA ASP A 379 4.33 -34.79 -28.50
C ASP A 379 4.86 -34.54 -27.08
N LYS A 380 6.17 -34.29 -26.94
CA LYS A 380 6.86 -33.91 -25.69
C LYS A 380 7.59 -32.57 -25.84
N PRO A 381 6.88 -31.50 -26.10
CA PRO A 381 7.49 -30.18 -26.24
C PRO A 381 8.01 -29.63 -24.88
N PHE A 382 8.86 -28.63 -24.94
CA PHE A 382 9.22 -27.84 -23.75
C PHE A 382 8.00 -27.04 -23.27
N ASP A 383 7.59 -27.21 -22.01
CA ASP A 383 6.59 -26.34 -21.38
C ASP A 383 7.25 -25.05 -20.93
N ILE A 384 6.90 -23.97 -21.58
CA ILE A 384 7.40 -22.62 -21.32
C ILE A 384 6.29 -21.67 -20.86
N SER A 385 5.19 -22.19 -20.36
CA SER A 385 4.02 -21.41 -19.90
C SER A 385 4.38 -20.39 -18.84
N PHE A 386 5.42 -20.67 -18.05
CA PHE A 386 5.94 -19.75 -17.02
C PHE A 386 6.55 -18.45 -17.60
N LEU A 387 6.83 -18.36 -18.89
CA LEU A 387 7.24 -17.11 -19.54
C LEU A 387 6.08 -16.12 -19.71
N ILE A 388 4.84 -16.58 -19.60
CA ILE A 388 3.67 -15.72 -19.65
C ILE A 388 3.39 -15.18 -18.25
N GLN A 389 3.52 -13.87 -18.11
CA GLN A 389 3.23 -13.20 -16.85
C GLN A 389 1.72 -13.16 -16.59
N ASN A 390 1.31 -13.48 -15.37
CA ASN A 390 -0.10 -13.48 -14.96
C ASN A 390 -1.02 -14.20 -15.95
N GLY A 391 -0.60 -15.39 -16.41
CA GLY A 391 -1.38 -16.21 -17.34
C GLY A 391 -2.73 -16.68 -16.77
N GLY A 392 -2.89 -16.71 -15.44
CA GLY A 392 -4.14 -16.98 -14.73
C GLY A 392 -5.11 -15.80 -14.69
N MET A 393 -4.73 -14.62 -15.21
CA MET A 393 -5.56 -13.41 -15.23
C MET A 393 -6.02 -12.93 -13.84
N ASP A 394 -5.25 -13.19 -12.80
CA ASP A 394 -5.47 -12.61 -11.45
C ASP A 394 -5.01 -11.16 -11.38
N ALA A 395 -4.12 -10.76 -12.27
CA ALA A 395 -3.62 -9.40 -12.45
C ALA A 395 -3.31 -9.13 -13.93
N LEU A 396 -3.26 -7.84 -14.30
CA LEU A 396 -2.97 -7.41 -15.68
C LEU A 396 -1.51 -7.01 -15.90
N ALA A 397 -0.65 -7.11 -14.89
CA ALA A 397 0.76 -6.79 -15.05
C ALA A 397 1.40 -7.68 -16.13
N GLY A 398 2.11 -7.06 -17.06
CA GLY A 398 2.68 -7.74 -18.24
C GLY A 398 1.75 -7.82 -19.44
N TRP A 399 0.47 -7.51 -19.31
CA TRP A 399 -0.51 -7.50 -20.39
C TRP A 399 -0.76 -6.09 -20.94
N THR A 400 -0.87 -6.00 -22.24
CA THR A 400 -1.42 -4.82 -22.93
C THR A 400 -2.90 -5.07 -23.15
N VAL A 401 -3.75 -4.17 -22.67
CA VAL A 401 -5.22 -4.32 -22.71
C VAL A 401 -5.88 -3.11 -23.33
N SER A 402 -6.93 -3.31 -24.13
CA SER A 402 -7.73 -2.25 -24.72
C SER A 402 -9.15 -2.74 -25.08
N PRO A 403 -10.17 -2.26 -24.38
CA PRO A 403 -10.17 -1.55 -23.09
C PRO A 403 -9.78 -2.47 -21.93
N GLU A 404 -9.69 -1.93 -20.71
CA GLU A 404 -9.42 -2.71 -19.52
C GLU A 404 -10.57 -3.70 -19.23
N PRO A 405 -10.28 -4.99 -18.95
CA PRO A 405 -11.28 -5.98 -18.54
C PRO A 405 -11.73 -5.80 -17.10
N THR A 406 -12.83 -6.45 -16.75
CA THR A 406 -13.13 -6.75 -15.36
C THR A 406 -12.43 -8.04 -14.97
N LEU A 407 -11.64 -8.05 -13.90
CA LEU A 407 -11.04 -9.27 -13.37
C LEU A 407 -11.99 -9.90 -12.36
N ASN A 408 -12.57 -11.04 -12.74
CA ASN A 408 -13.47 -11.84 -11.91
C ASN A 408 -13.12 -13.32 -12.04
N TYR A 409 -13.19 -14.05 -10.95
CA TYR A 409 -13.02 -15.53 -10.96
C TYR A 409 -11.74 -16.01 -11.67
N SER A 410 -10.62 -15.30 -11.43
CA SER A 410 -9.33 -15.56 -12.10
C SER A 410 -9.44 -15.55 -13.63
N CYS A 411 -10.22 -14.63 -14.18
CA CYS A 411 -10.31 -14.43 -15.63
C CYS A 411 -10.50 -12.96 -16.00
N ALA A 412 -10.14 -12.61 -17.22
CA ALA A 412 -10.42 -11.31 -17.83
C ALA A 412 -11.78 -11.34 -18.53
N GLU A 413 -12.76 -10.63 -17.99
CA GLU A 413 -14.12 -10.54 -18.50
C GLU A 413 -14.34 -9.27 -19.31
N TYR A 414 -14.86 -9.42 -20.53
CA TYR A 414 -15.28 -8.33 -21.39
C TYR A 414 -16.77 -8.44 -21.70
N PHE A 415 -17.55 -7.47 -21.29
CA PHE A 415 -18.98 -7.44 -21.55
C PHE A 415 -19.36 -6.33 -22.51
N GLN A 416 -19.92 -6.70 -23.69
CA GLN A 416 -20.38 -5.77 -24.75
C GLN A 416 -19.30 -4.76 -25.19
N LYS A 417 -18.05 -5.19 -25.27
CA LYS A 417 -16.92 -4.35 -25.68
C LYS A 417 -16.13 -5.05 -26.78
N SER A 418 -15.62 -4.30 -27.74
CA SER A 418 -14.50 -4.74 -28.57
C SER A 418 -13.25 -4.76 -27.71
N LEU A 419 -12.44 -5.78 -27.84
CA LEU A 419 -11.27 -5.99 -26.98
C LEU A 419 -10.03 -6.37 -27.77
N ASP A 420 -8.88 -5.98 -27.22
CA ASP A 420 -7.59 -6.60 -27.52
C ASP A 420 -6.82 -6.77 -26.21
N ILE A 421 -6.37 -7.99 -25.93
CA ILE A 421 -5.53 -8.32 -24.80
C ILE A 421 -4.34 -9.13 -25.31
N SER A 422 -3.14 -8.63 -25.07
CA SER A 422 -1.94 -9.24 -25.63
C SER A 422 -0.75 -9.14 -24.67
N GLN A 423 0.18 -10.09 -24.81
CA GLN A 423 1.46 -10.06 -24.15
C GLN A 423 2.56 -10.37 -25.16
N LYS A 424 3.64 -9.58 -25.15
CA LYS A 424 4.77 -9.78 -26.05
C LYS A 424 5.90 -10.53 -25.34
N LEU A 425 6.19 -11.74 -25.81
CA LEU A 425 7.37 -12.49 -25.42
C LEU A 425 8.55 -12.10 -26.32
N ALA A 426 9.39 -11.18 -25.82
CA ALA A 426 10.56 -10.71 -26.56
C ALA A 426 11.66 -11.78 -26.63
N SER A 427 12.46 -11.77 -27.73
CA SER A 427 13.67 -12.59 -27.88
C SER A 427 13.43 -14.10 -27.79
N MET A 428 12.28 -14.58 -28.23
CA MET A 428 12.04 -16.01 -28.34
C MET A 428 12.88 -16.59 -29.48
N PRO A 429 13.54 -17.77 -29.27
CA PRO A 429 14.28 -18.43 -30.34
C PRO A 429 13.37 -18.87 -31.49
N LYS A 430 13.93 -19.17 -32.64
CA LYS A 430 13.16 -19.73 -33.76
C LYS A 430 12.66 -21.13 -33.41
N GLY A 431 11.38 -21.40 -33.67
CA GLY A 431 10.79 -22.68 -33.34
C GLY A 431 9.32 -22.74 -33.71
N VAL A 432 8.71 -23.91 -33.46
CA VAL A 432 7.28 -24.11 -33.54
C VAL A 432 6.71 -24.01 -32.13
N TYR A 433 5.71 -23.17 -31.96
CA TYR A 433 5.08 -22.89 -30.67
C TYR A 433 3.60 -23.26 -30.71
N GLU A 434 3.13 -23.87 -29.64
CA GLU A 434 1.70 -24.11 -29.39
C GLU A 434 1.28 -23.19 -28.23
N MET A 435 0.16 -22.49 -28.39
CA MET A 435 -0.48 -21.70 -27.33
C MET A 435 -1.80 -22.31 -26.95
N LYS A 436 -2.00 -22.58 -25.66
CA LYS A 436 -3.26 -23.08 -25.11
C LYS A 436 -3.89 -21.99 -24.24
N VAL A 437 -5.17 -21.73 -24.46
CA VAL A 437 -5.94 -20.73 -23.73
C VAL A 437 -7.27 -21.32 -23.32
N GLN A 438 -7.63 -21.18 -22.06
CA GLN A 438 -8.98 -21.48 -21.59
C GLN A 438 -9.84 -20.23 -21.77
N ALA A 439 -10.80 -20.29 -22.66
CA ALA A 439 -11.63 -19.15 -23.00
C ALA A 439 -12.99 -19.58 -23.60
N PHE A 440 -13.98 -18.68 -23.43
CA PHE A 440 -15.27 -18.82 -24.09
C PHE A 440 -15.83 -17.48 -24.53
N GLN A 441 -16.79 -17.51 -25.44
CA GLN A 441 -17.53 -16.32 -25.84
C GLN A 441 -19.04 -16.56 -25.80
N ARG A 442 -19.81 -15.49 -25.67
CA ARG A 442 -21.25 -15.46 -25.83
C ARG A 442 -21.64 -14.30 -26.76
N PRO A 443 -21.87 -14.58 -28.07
CA PRO A 443 -22.09 -13.52 -29.06
C PRO A 443 -23.55 -13.04 -29.09
N GLY A 444 -24.08 -12.53 -27.98
CA GLY A 444 -25.45 -12.02 -27.89
C GLY A 444 -26.12 -12.31 -26.55
N THR A 445 -27.42 -12.06 -26.43
CA THR A 445 -28.21 -12.45 -25.26
C THR A 445 -28.31 -13.97 -25.15
N THR A 446 -28.55 -14.51 -23.97
CA THR A 446 -28.73 -15.95 -23.77
C THR A 446 -29.84 -16.54 -24.67
N THR A 447 -30.95 -15.84 -24.80
CA THR A 447 -32.06 -16.25 -25.68
C THR A 447 -31.60 -16.31 -27.14
N GLN A 448 -30.90 -15.29 -27.61
CA GLN A 448 -30.43 -15.25 -29.00
C GLN A 448 -29.42 -16.39 -29.29
N VAL A 449 -28.45 -16.57 -28.38
CA VAL A 449 -27.41 -17.61 -28.55
C VAL A 449 -28.02 -19.02 -28.53
N ASN A 450 -29.02 -19.27 -27.66
CA ASN A 450 -29.77 -20.53 -27.66
C ASN A 450 -30.53 -20.78 -28.97
N THR A 451 -31.19 -19.72 -29.48
CA THR A 451 -31.95 -19.80 -30.76
C THR A 451 -31.00 -20.06 -31.92
N ASP A 452 -29.90 -19.34 -32.01
CA ASP A 452 -28.88 -19.50 -33.04
C ASP A 452 -28.27 -20.91 -32.98
N TYR A 453 -27.91 -21.40 -31.79
CA TYR A 453 -27.38 -22.73 -31.60
C TYR A 453 -28.34 -23.82 -32.01
N ALA A 454 -29.63 -23.72 -31.63
CA ALA A 454 -30.69 -24.66 -32.06
C ALA A 454 -30.91 -24.66 -33.58
N ALA A 455 -30.64 -23.55 -34.26
CA ALA A 455 -30.68 -23.38 -35.69
C ALA A 455 -29.38 -23.83 -36.42
N GLY A 456 -28.38 -24.31 -35.67
CA GLY A 456 -27.07 -24.68 -36.21
C GLY A 456 -26.19 -23.50 -36.60
N ILE A 457 -26.49 -22.32 -36.07
CA ILE A 457 -25.73 -21.09 -36.35
C ILE A 457 -24.72 -20.89 -35.22
N ASP A 458 -23.42 -21.01 -35.51
CA ASP A 458 -22.32 -20.67 -34.61
C ASP A 458 -21.73 -19.31 -35.01
N LYS A 459 -22.08 -18.29 -34.23
CA LYS A 459 -21.50 -16.94 -34.38
C LYS A 459 -20.20 -16.83 -33.62
N VAL A 460 -19.15 -16.49 -34.34
CA VAL A 460 -17.83 -16.22 -33.76
C VAL A 460 -17.62 -14.71 -33.68
N ALA A 461 -17.42 -14.20 -32.46
CA ALA A 461 -17.14 -12.79 -32.19
C ALA A 461 -15.73 -12.54 -31.68
N THR A 462 -15.02 -13.60 -31.23
CA THR A 462 -13.72 -13.48 -30.57
C THR A 462 -12.79 -14.61 -30.98
N TYR A 463 -11.52 -14.32 -31.04
CA TYR A 463 -10.47 -15.29 -31.40
C TYR A 463 -9.20 -15.07 -30.57
N ILE A 464 -8.37 -16.09 -30.47
CA ILE A 464 -7.00 -16.02 -30.01
C ILE A 464 -6.06 -15.92 -31.20
N TYR A 465 -4.90 -15.26 -31.02
CA TYR A 465 -3.90 -15.19 -32.10
C TYR A 465 -2.48 -15.26 -31.54
N MET A 466 -1.53 -15.69 -32.36
CA MET A 466 -0.11 -15.73 -32.06
C MET A 466 0.68 -15.07 -33.18
N GLY A 467 1.41 -14.01 -32.83
CA GLY A 467 2.21 -13.21 -33.76
C GLY A 467 1.38 -12.24 -34.60
N THR A 468 0.54 -12.74 -35.49
CA THR A 468 -0.33 -11.93 -36.35
C THR A 468 -1.75 -12.52 -36.44
N GLU A 469 -2.72 -11.73 -36.84
CA GLU A 469 -4.10 -12.18 -37.04
C GLU A 469 -4.25 -13.32 -38.08
N LYS A 470 -3.22 -13.59 -38.89
CA LYS A 470 -3.23 -14.75 -39.80
C LYS A 470 -3.16 -16.08 -39.07
N ASN A 471 -2.58 -16.09 -37.87
CA ASN A 471 -2.47 -17.25 -36.99
C ASN A 471 -3.51 -17.17 -35.90
N LYS A 472 -4.80 -17.09 -36.26
CA LYS A 472 -5.88 -16.97 -35.30
C LYS A 472 -6.73 -18.24 -35.23
N GLN A 473 -7.22 -18.53 -34.03
CA GLN A 473 -8.18 -19.59 -33.74
C GLN A 473 -9.42 -18.98 -33.09
N ASN A 474 -10.59 -19.34 -33.56
CA ASN A 474 -11.85 -18.89 -32.99
C ASN A 474 -12.02 -19.44 -31.56
N ILE A 475 -12.50 -18.60 -30.65
CA ILE A 475 -12.89 -19.02 -29.31
C ILE A 475 -14.28 -19.68 -29.39
N CYS A 476 -14.46 -20.81 -28.69
CA CYS A 476 -15.72 -21.55 -28.68
C CYS A 476 -16.86 -20.73 -28.11
N ASN A 477 -18.04 -20.89 -28.73
CA ASN A 477 -19.28 -20.41 -28.15
C ASN A 477 -19.63 -21.28 -26.94
N ILE A 478 -19.90 -20.67 -25.79
CA ILE A 478 -20.21 -21.38 -24.55
C ILE A 478 -21.38 -22.36 -24.68
N MET A 479 -22.36 -22.06 -25.52
CA MET A 479 -23.51 -22.96 -25.72
C MET A 479 -23.11 -24.27 -26.38
N ALA A 480 -22.23 -24.22 -27.37
CA ALA A 480 -21.71 -25.42 -28.01
C ALA A 480 -20.96 -26.31 -27.03
N ASP A 481 -20.13 -25.70 -26.22
CA ASP A 481 -19.32 -26.38 -25.22
C ASP A 481 -20.16 -26.94 -24.06
N ALA A 482 -21.04 -26.13 -23.49
CA ALA A 482 -21.93 -26.52 -22.39
C ALA A 482 -22.84 -27.69 -22.76
N GLN A 483 -23.40 -27.70 -23.98
CA GLN A 483 -24.25 -28.80 -24.48
C GLN A 483 -23.44 -30.09 -24.67
N THR A 484 -22.23 -29.99 -25.23
CA THR A 484 -21.38 -31.15 -25.54
C THR A 484 -20.83 -31.80 -24.27
N ARG A 485 -20.37 -31.01 -23.32
CA ARG A 485 -19.75 -31.51 -22.09
C ARG A 485 -20.72 -31.67 -20.91
N LYS A 486 -21.98 -31.27 -21.08
CA LYS A 486 -22.99 -31.24 -20.00
C LYS A 486 -22.51 -30.51 -18.76
N LEU A 487 -21.86 -29.37 -18.97
CA LEU A 487 -21.34 -28.55 -17.90
C LEU A 487 -22.46 -28.00 -17.01
N ASN A 488 -22.24 -28.04 -15.72
CA ASN A 488 -23.10 -27.35 -14.77
C ASN A 488 -22.67 -25.86 -14.70
N ILE A 489 -23.27 -25.05 -15.53
CA ILE A 489 -22.99 -23.61 -15.60
C ILE A 489 -23.68 -22.80 -14.49
N GLY A 490 -24.17 -23.49 -13.43
CA GLY A 490 -24.76 -22.88 -12.25
C GLY A 490 -26.17 -22.34 -12.43
N LYS A 491 -26.82 -22.01 -11.33
CA LYS A 491 -28.19 -21.47 -11.30
C LYS A 491 -28.33 -20.17 -12.09
N GLU A 492 -27.31 -19.32 -12.04
CA GLU A 492 -27.31 -18.02 -12.69
C GLU A 492 -27.13 -18.16 -14.21
N ALA A 493 -26.33 -19.10 -14.63
CA ALA A 493 -26.20 -19.42 -16.06
C ALA A 493 -27.43 -20.12 -16.58
N ALA A 494 -28.06 -21.02 -15.81
CA ALA A 494 -29.36 -21.62 -16.16
C ALA A 494 -30.45 -20.54 -16.25
N ALA A 495 -30.40 -19.51 -15.42
CA ALA A 495 -31.25 -18.33 -15.51
C ALA A 495 -30.80 -17.34 -16.61
N GLY A 496 -29.71 -17.61 -17.32
CA GLY A 496 -29.16 -16.76 -18.35
C GLY A 496 -28.41 -15.51 -17.88
N THR A 497 -28.03 -15.46 -16.62
CA THR A 497 -27.46 -14.24 -16.01
C THR A 497 -25.94 -14.28 -15.86
N LYS A 498 -25.34 -15.43 -15.58
CA LYS A 498 -23.87 -15.55 -15.44
C LYS A 498 -23.35 -16.91 -15.90
N TYR A 499 -22.10 -16.94 -16.31
CA TYR A 499 -21.34 -18.14 -16.60
C TYR A 499 -20.11 -18.17 -15.68
N VAL A 500 -19.82 -19.33 -15.09
CA VAL A 500 -18.71 -19.48 -14.16
C VAL A 500 -17.53 -20.11 -14.92
N PRO A 501 -16.40 -19.43 -15.08
CA PRO A 501 -15.26 -19.91 -15.87
C PRO A 501 -14.69 -21.25 -15.40
N ASN A 502 -14.78 -21.54 -14.10
CA ASN A 502 -14.27 -22.79 -13.52
C ASN A 502 -15.04 -24.05 -13.95
N ASP A 503 -16.23 -23.91 -14.51
CA ASP A 503 -17.01 -25.04 -15.05
C ASP A 503 -16.57 -25.42 -16.48
N MET A 504 -15.59 -24.69 -17.02
CA MET A 504 -15.06 -24.89 -18.37
C MET A 504 -13.62 -25.39 -18.27
N GLN A 505 -13.43 -26.69 -18.35
CA GLN A 505 -12.11 -27.35 -18.48
C GLN A 505 -11.84 -27.81 -19.89
#